data_648db65e65a35cbda3a430d653031c64
#
_entry.id   648db65e65a35cbda3a430d653031c64
#
_cell.length_a   1.000
_cell.length_b   1.000
_cell.length_c   1.000
_cell.angle_alpha   90.00
_cell.angle_beta   90.00
_cell.angle_gamma   90.00
#
_symmetry.space_group_name_H-M   'P 1'
#
loop_
_entity.id
_entity.type
_entity.pdbx_description
1 polymer ?
#
loop_
_entity_poly.entity_id
_entity_poly.type
_entity_poly.pdbx_seq_one_letter_code
_entity_poly.pdbx_strand_id
1 'polypeptide(L)'
;MNLARVLNILAILSVAGRSLTAAEIHSVTGVPKPTCYRLLQTLLSEKIVEYSEEDGRYVIGERLIRIALLGKSDIDVRRVSAPLLKTAATKFNETTFLARFRDGRVEIIHVETPEDPNRAFIHPGL
;
A
#
# COMPACT_ATOMS: atom_id res chain seq x y z
N MET A 1 -13.22 19.87 6.36
CA MET A 1 -12.04 19.00 6.24
C MET A 1 -11.22 19.44 5.05
N ASN A 2 -9.92 19.56 5.20
CA ASN A 2 -9.03 19.87 4.09
C ASN A 2 -8.59 18.57 3.41
N LEU A 3 -9.15 18.29 2.24
CA LEU A 3 -8.88 17.07 1.49
C LEU A 3 -7.40 16.97 1.07
N ALA A 4 -6.79 18.08 0.70
CA ALA A 4 -5.37 18.08 0.31
C ALA A 4 -4.46 17.62 1.46
N ARG A 5 -4.74 18.06 2.67
CA ARG A 5 -3.99 17.61 3.86
C ARG A 5 -4.19 16.13 4.12
N VAL A 6 -5.41 15.64 3.95
CA VAL A 6 -5.72 14.21 4.10
C VAL A 6 -4.94 13.40 3.08
N LEU A 7 -4.97 13.80 1.81
CA LEU A 7 -4.23 13.11 0.75
C LEU A 7 -2.71 13.13 1.00
N ASN A 8 -2.18 14.23 1.51
CA ASN A 8 -0.76 14.32 1.87
C ASN A 8 -0.39 13.34 2.98
N ILE A 9 -1.22 13.21 3.99
CA ILE A 9 -1.01 12.22 5.07
C ILE A 9 -0.99 10.81 4.51
N LEU A 10 -1.98 10.47 3.67
CA LEU A 10 -2.07 9.15 3.06
C LEU A 10 -0.89 8.87 2.13
N ALA A 11 -0.46 9.87 1.35
CA ALA A 11 0.69 9.74 0.47
C ALA A 11 1.97 9.44 1.26
N ILE A 12 2.21 10.14 2.36
CA ILE A 12 3.38 9.91 3.22
C ILE A 12 3.34 8.49 3.80
N LEU A 13 2.20 8.03 4.28
CA LEU A 13 2.05 6.67 4.80
C LEU A 13 2.35 5.62 3.71
N SER A 14 1.91 5.88 2.48
CA SER A 14 2.11 4.93 1.38
C SER A 14 3.56 4.84 0.92
N VAL A 15 4.30 5.96 0.95
CA VAL A 15 5.68 6.03 0.45
C VAL A 15 6.71 5.62 1.51
N ALA A 16 6.37 5.77 2.79
CA ALA A 16 7.31 5.53 3.89
C ALA A 16 7.84 4.09 3.95
N GLY A 17 7.07 3.12 3.45
CA GLY A 17 7.45 1.70 3.52
C GLY A 17 7.43 1.12 4.93
N ARG A 18 6.90 1.86 5.89
CA ARG A 18 6.77 1.46 7.29
C ARG A 18 5.65 2.24 7.96
N SER A 19 5.22 1.79 9.13
CA SER A 19 4.26 2.53 9.95
C SER A 19 4.91 3.80 10.53
N LEU A 20 4.11 4.84 10.72
CA LEU A 20 4.57 6.14 11.21
C LEU A 20 3.79 6.57 12.43
N THR A 21 4.46 7.26 13.36
CA THR A 21 3.81 7.94 14.49
C THR A 21 3.18 9.24 14.00
N ALA A 22 2.22 9.76 14.78
CA ALA A 22 1.62 11.07 14.49
C ALA A 22 2.67 12.18 14.46
N ALA A 23 3.68 12.12 15.32
CA ALA A 23 4.78 13.09 15.33
C ALA A 23 5.60 13.04 14.03
N GLU A 24 5.89 11.85 13.52
CA GLU A 24 6.59 11.68 12.25
C GLU A 24 5.76 12.22 11.09
N ILE A 25 4.45 11.95 11.07
CA ILE A 25 3.53 12.44 10.05
C ILE A 25 3.49 13.97 10.07
N HIS A 26 3.34 14.56 11.25
CA HIS A 26 3.37 16.02 11.44
C HIS A 26 4.69 16.61 10.91
N SER A 27 5.81 16.01 11.28
CA SER A 27 7.15 16.49 10.89
C SER A 27 7.33 16.51 9.37
N VAL A 28 6.88 15.48 8.67
CA VAL A 28 7.07 15.36 7.22
C VAL A 28 6.07 16.19 6.44
N THR A 29 4.81 16.23 6.88
CA THR A 29 3.74 16.92 6.13
C THR A 29 3.67 18.42 6.43
N GLY A 30 4.19 18.85 7.57
CA GLY A 30 4.02 20.23 8.02
C GLY A 30 2.62 20.57 8.51
N VAL A 31 1.70 19.61 8.53
CA VAL A 31 0.35 19.81 9.06
C VAL A 31 0.45 20.11 10.56
N PRO A 32 -0.20 21.17 11.07
CA PRO A 32 -0.15 21.48 12.50
C PRO A 32 -0.56 20.28 13.34
N LYS A 33 0.14 20.07 14.45
CA LYS A 33 -0.02 18.88 15.30
C LYS A 33 -1.47 18.62 15.73
N PRO A 34 -2.24 19.61 16.23
CA PRO A 34 -3.64 19.38 16.60
C PRO A 34 -4.50 18.97 15.39
N THR A 35 -4.26 19.59 14.24
CA THR A 35 -4.96 19.27 13.00
C THR A 35 -4.62 17.86 12.53
N CYS A 36 -3.35 17.48 12.60
CA CYS A 36 -2.88 16.15 12.25
C CYS A 36 -3.60 15.08 13.08
N TYR A 37 -3.65 15.25 14.40
CA TYR A 37 -4.35 14.31 15.29
C TYR A 37 -5.83 14.22 14.97
N ARG A 38 -6.48 15.35 14.74
CA ARG A 38 -7.91 15.38 14.40
C ARG A 38 -8.19 14.65 13.09
N LEU A 39 -7.38 14.89 12.07
CA LEU A 39 -7.52 14.20 10.78
C LEU A 39 -7.27 12.70 10.91
N LEU A 40 -6.25 12.30 11.65
CA LEU A 40 -5.95 10.89 11.90
C LEU A 40 -7.10 10.20 12.64
N GLN A 41 -7.74 10.86 13.61
CA GLN A 41 -8.91 10.29 14.31
C GLN A 41 -10.08 10.07 13.35
N THR A 42 -10.33 11.02 12.46
CA THR A 42 -11.37 10.87 11.44
C THR A 42 -11.05 9.71 10.50
N LEU A 43 -9.80 9.63 10.03
CA LEU A 43 -9.35 8.56 9.15
C LEU A 43 -9.44 7.19 9.82
N LEU A 44 -9.14 7.10 11.11
CA LEU A 44 -9.32 5.88 11.89
C LEU A 44 -10.78 5.46 11.98
N SER A 45 -11.68 6.39 12.28
CA SER A 45 -13.10 6.10 12.40
C SER A 45 -13.69 5.58 11.08
N GLU A 46 -13.14 6.02 9.95
CA GLU A 46 -13.53 5.59 8.61
C GLU A 46 -12.72 4.38 8.11
N LYS A 47 -11.81 3.86 8.92
CA LYS A 47 -10.95 2.71 8.59
C LYS A 47 -10.06 2.96 7.36
N ILE A 48 -9.79 4.22 7.06
CA ILE A 48 -8.87 4.63 6.00
C ILE A 48 -7.42 4.45 6.44
N VAL A 49 -7.17 4.62 7.74
CA VAL A 49 -5.89 4.26 8.38
C VAL A 49 -6.17 3.29 9.54
N GLU A 50 -5.15 2.55 9.91
CA GLU A 50 -5.15 1.68 11.07
C GLU A 50 -4.08 2.16 12.05
N TYR A 51 -4.30 1.88 13.33
CA TYR A 51 -3.44 2.33 14.43
C TYR A 51 -3.07 1.14 15.30
N SER A 52 -1.79 1.02 15.61
CA SER A 52 -1.29 0.03 16.55
C SER A 52 -1.16 0.68 17.93
N GLU A 53 -1.94 0.22 18.89
CA GLU A 53 -1.87 0.72 20.29
C GLU A 53 -0.54 0.34 20.93
N GLU A 54 0.10 -0.72 20.46
CA GLU A 54 1.34 -1.22 21.02
C GLU A 54 2.49 -0.25 20.82
N ASP A 55 2.62 0.32 19.60
CA ASP A 55 3.74 1.21 19.25
C ASP A 55 3.32 2.62 18.84
N GLY A 56 2.02 2.92 18.84
CA GLY A 56 1.52 4.25 18.51
C GLY A 56 1.69 4.65 17.06
N ARG A 57 1.68 3.70 16.14
CA ARG A 57 1.97 3.92 14.73
C ARG A 57 0.75 3.72 13.85
N TYR A 58 0.74 4.44 12.74
CA TYR A 58 -0.33 4.42 11.75
C TYR A 58 0.15 3.78 10.45
N VAL A 59 -0.75 3.08 9.78
CA VAL A 59 -0.55 2.53 8.43
C VAL A 59 -1.81 2.78 7.60
N ILE A 60 -1.70 2.62 6.29
CA ILE A 60 -2.87 2.63 5.39
C ILE A 60 -3.84 1.51 5.81
N GLY A 61 -5.11 1.85 5.91
CA GLY A 61 -6.16 0.94 6.33
C GLY A 61 -6.71 0.10 5.19
N GLU A 62 -7.33 -1.01 5.57
CA GLU A 62 -7.91 -1.96 4.62
C GLU A 62 -8.98 -1.35 3.73
N ARG A 63 -9.81 -0.43 4.26
CA ARG A 63 -10.88 0.20 3.48
C ARG A 63 -10.34 0.98 2.28
N LEU A 64 -9.24 1.73 2.48
CA LEU A 64 -8.62 2.47 1.38
C LEU A 64 -8.05 1.52 0.32
N ILE A 65 -7.41 0.45 0.76
CA ILE A 65 -6.87 -0.59 -0.14
C ILE A 65 -8.00 -1.20 -0.97
N ARG A 66 -9.12 -1.53 -0.35
CA ARG A 66 -10.30 -2.06 -1.05
C ARG A 66 -10.84 -1.09 -2.09
N ILE A 67 -11.03 0.18 -1.71
CA ILE A 67 -11.54 1.20 -2.63
C ILE A 67 -10.62 1.28 -3.86
N ALA A 68 -9.31 1.32 -3.65
CA ALA A 68 -8.35 1.43 -4.72
C ALA A 68 -8.36 0.21 -5.64
N LEU A 69 -8.32 -1.00 -5.08
CA LEU A 69 -8.25 -2.24 -5.84
C LEU A 69 -9.55 -2.56 -6.56
N LEU A 70 -10.71 -2.38 -5.90
CA LEU A 70 -12.00 -2.69 -6.50
C LEU A 70 -12.46 -1.62 -7.48
N GLY A 71 -11.93 -0.42 -7.39
CA GLY A 71 -12.22 0.67 -8.30
C GLY A 71 -11.46 0.62 -9.63
N LYS A 72 -10.56 -0.35 -9.80
CA LYS A 72 -9.72 -0.48 -10.98
C LYS A 72 -9.98 -1.80 -11.71
N SER A 73 -9.83 -1.78 -13.05
CA SER A 73 -9.80 -3.00 -13.84
C SER A 73 -8.49 -3.77 -13.57
N ASP A 74 -8.46 -5.06 -13.90
CA ASP A 74 -7.26 -5.88 -13.75
C ASP A 74 -6.08 -5.34 -14.54
N ILE A 75 -6.36 -4.78 -15.73
CA ILE A 75 -5.33 -4.18 -16.58
C ILE A 75 -4.67 -3.00 -15.88
N ASP A 76 -5.48 -2.14 -15.25
CA ASP A 76 -4.98 -0.98 -14.50
C ASP A 76 -4.21 -1.41 -13.26
N VAL A 77 -4.70 -2.40 -12.53
CA VAL A 77 -4.02 -2.92 -11.34
C VAL A 77 -2.66 -3.50 -11.73
N ARG A 78 -2.60 -4.28 -12.81
CA ARG A 78 -1.34 -4.82 -13.33
C ARG A 78 -0.36 -3.72 -13.70
N ARG A 79 -0.82 -2.71 -14.42
CA ARG A 79 0.02 -1.59 -14.86
C ARG A 79 0.62 -0.82 -13.69
N VAL A 80 -0.18 -0.56 -12.66
CA VAL A 80 0.28 0.15 -11.46
C VAL A 80 1.23 -0.72 -10.63
N SER A 81 0.93 -2.01 -10.53
CA SER A 81 1.67 -2.92 -9.67
C SER A 81 2.98 -3.41 -10.27
N ALA A 82 3.06 -3.54 -11.59
CA ALA A 82 4.22 -4.12 -12.26
C ALA A 82 5.56 -3.47 -11.89
N PRO A 83 5.71 -2.13 -11.87
CA PRO A 83 6.97 -1.49 -11.47
C PRO A 83 7.35 -1.79 -10.02
N LEU A 84 6.36 -1.86 -9.13
CA LEU A 84 6.57 -2.15 -7.71
C LEU A 84 7.05 -3.58 -7.50
N LEU A 85 6.42 -4.52 -8.20
CA LEU A 85 6.82 -5.92 -8.18
C LEU A 85 8.21 -6.13 -8.74
N LYS A 86 8.54 -5.43 -9.82
CA LYS A 86 9.88 -5.48 -10.43
C LYS A 86 10.95 -4.96 -9.47
N THR A 87 10.70 -3.84 -8.80
CA THR A 87 11.60 -3.29 -7.80
C THR A 87 11.81 -4.29 -6.66
N ALA A 88 10.73 -4.89 -6.16
CA ALA A 88 10.82 -5.90 -5.10
C ALA A 88 11.58 -7.15 -5.56
N ALA A 89 11.31 -7.64 -6.77
CA ALA A 89 12.01 -8.81 -7.32
C ALA A 89 13.52 -8.57 -7.39
N THR A 90 13.93 -7.40 -7.84
CA THR A 90 15.33 -7.01 -7.92
C THR A 90 15.95 -6.87 -6.53
N LYS A 91 15.26 -6.17 -5.62
CA LYS A 91 15.76 -5.90 -4.28
C LYS A 91 15.96 -7.18 -3.46
N PHE A 92 15.03 -8.10 -3.53
CA PHE A 92 15.06 -9.33 -2.73
C PHE A 92 15.61 -10.53 -3.48
N ASN A 93 15.89 -10.37 -4.78
CA ASN A 93 16.34 -11.45 -5.67
C ASN A 93 15.39 -12.66 -5.62
N GLU A 94 14.08 -12.38 -5.62
CA GLU A 94 13.01 -13.37 -5.57
C GLU A 94 11.94 -13.06 -6.60
N THR A 95 11.23 -14.09 -7.04
CA THR A 95 10.05 -13.90 -7.87
C THR A 95 8.96 -13.22 -7.06
N THR A 96 8.38 -12.18 -7.60
CA THR A 96 7.22 -11.50 -7.03
C THR A 96 6.02 -11.65 -7.96
N PHE A 97 4.83 -11.68 -7.40
CA PHE A 97 3.64 -11.80 -8.22
C PHE A 97 2.46 -11.08 -7.59
N LEU A 98 1.52 -10.73 -8.46
CA LEU A 98 0.22 -10.22 -8.08
C LEU A 98 -0.82 -11.30 -8.32
N ALA A 99 -1.57 -11.65 -7.29
CA ALA A 99 -2.64 -12.63 -7.37
C ALA A 99 -3.97 -11.98 -6.99
N ARG A 100 -5.04 -12.48 -7.58
CA ARG A 100 -6.40 -12.06 -7.29
C ARG A 100 -7.21 -13.26 -6.85
N PHE A 101 -8.03 -13.08 -5.81
CA PHE A 101 -9.01 -14.07 -5.41
C PHE A 101 -10.38 -13.71 -6.01
N ARG A 102 -10.93 -14.61 -6.81
CA ARG A 102 -12.24 -14.45 -7.43
C ARG A 102 -12.91 -15.83 -7.57
N ASP A 103 -14.19 -15.90 -7.24
CA ASP A 103 -15.02 -17.09 -7.40
C ASP A 103 -14.38 -18.35 -6.79
N GLY A 104 -13.83 -18.22 -5.59
CA GLY A 104 -13.20 -19.32 -4.88
C GLY A 104 -11.83 -19.75 -5.43
N ARG A 105 -11.25 -18.99 -6.35
CA ARG A 105 -9.97 -19.30 -6.99
C ARG A 105 -8.96 -18.17 -6.81
N VAL A 106 -7.70 -18.55 -6.75
CA VAL A 106 -6.59 -17.61 -6.81
C VAL A 106 -6.04 -17.61 -8.23
N GLU A 107 -5.98 -16.42 -8.84
CA GLU A 107 -5.44 -16.24 -10.19
C GLU A 107 -4.20 -15.37 -10.10
N ILE A 108 -3.09 -15.81 -10.69
CA ILE A 108 -1.88 -14.99 -10.81
C ILE A 108 -2.04 -14.12 -12.05
N ILE A 109 -2.11 -12.81 -11.87
CA ILE A 109 -2.35 -11.87 -12.96
C ILE A 109 -1.11 -11.16 -13.44
N HIS A 110 -0.02 -11.18 -12.69
CA HIS A 110 1.26 -10.63 -13.10
C HIS A 110 2.40 -11.27 -12.30
N VAL A 111 3.52 -11.50 -12.97
CA VAL A 111 4.73 -12.08 -12.38
C VAL A 111 5.94 -11.23 -12.79
N GLU A 112 6.80 -10.93 -11.84
CA GLU A 112 8.13 -10.37 -12.09
C GLU A 112 9.17 -11.30 -11.51
N THR A 113 10.18 -11.63 -12.31
CA THR A 113 11.28 -12.48 -11.88
C THR A 113 12.56 -11.65 -11.77
N PRO A 114 13.46 -11.99 -10.82
CA PRO A 114 14.79 -11.38 -10.81
C PRO A 114 15.57 -11.84 -12.04
N GLU A 115 16.61 -11.09 -12.39
CA GLU A 115 17.49 -11.44 -13.53
C GLU A 115 18.43 -12.61 -13.23
N ASP A 116 18.30 -13.24 -12.06
CA ASP A 116 19.11 -14.37 -11.66
C ASP A 116 18.63 -15.66 -12.34
N PRO A 117 19.43 -16.27 -13.23
CA PRO A 117 18.99 -17.48 -13.96
C PRO A 117 18.81 -18.71 -13.08
N ASN A 118 19.27 -18.68 -11.83
CA ASN A 118 19.14 -19.79 -10.89
C ASN A 118 17.84 -19.76 -10.07
N ARG A 119 17.00 -18.73 -10.27
CA ARG A 119 15.74 -18.60 -9.53
C ARG A 119 14.61 -19.30 -10.25
N ALA A 120 13.69 -19.87 -9.47
CA ALA A 120 12.51 -20.53 -10.00
C ALA A 120 11.61 -19.54 -10.72
N PHE A 121 11.00 -19.98 -11.82
CA PHE A 121 10.09 -19.19 -12.63
C PHE A 121 8.66 -19.63 -12.41
N ILE A 122 7.77 -18.65 -12.17
CA ILE A 122 6.32 -18.89 -12.03
C ILE A 122 5.62 -18.22 -13.20
N HIS A 123 4.81 -19.01 -13.93
CA HIS A 123 4.03 -18.49 -15.05
C HIS A 123 2.72 -17.86 -14.56
N PRO A 124 2.29 -16.75 -15.18
CA PRO A 124 0.95 -16.22 -14.96
C PRO A 124 -0.12 -17.27 -15.32
N GLY A 125 -1.19 -17.29 -14.54
CA GLY A 125 -2.30 -18.20 -14.78
C GLY A 125 -2.23 -19.54 -14.03
N LEU A 126 -1.16 -19.77 -13.31
CA LEU A 126 -1.08 -20.96 -12.45
C LEU A 126 -2.00 -20.85 -11.23
#